data_443cd1769487500be7bdcf9ba64cac1f
#
_entry.id   443cd1769487500be7bdcf9ba64cac1f
#
_cell.length_a   1.000
_cell.length_b   1.000
_cell.length_c   1.000
_cell.angle_alpha   90.00
_cell.angle_beta   90.00
_cell.angle_gamma   90.00
#
_symmetry.space_group_name_H-M   'P 1'
#
loop_
_entity.id
_entity.type
_entity.pdbx_description
1 polymer ?
#
loop_
_entity_poly.entity_id
_entity_poly.type
_entity_poly.pdbx_seq_one_letter_code
_entity_poly.pdbx_strand_id
1 'polypeptide(L)'
;MSDGHLPHADSAGQTFSGRSLAGTGFDDDDGSVPEQLAAALESPADEAALMAALAESRLLVPIVAALAEVDDSGDLPVEKSTDMAVVTLEAPSGERALPVFTSLAEMAAWDPEARPSPVRADLAAQAAISERCDVMVLDVAGRSLVLRPSMVWALAQRSTWQPPHLDDHVRQAVSKSVLDETDIAEVRCEEGGTPGELRVVLAVQPGLTQPELQALARRVGEQIATDGETRARIDGLTFSIVTAN
;
A
#
# COMPACT_ATOMS: atom_id res chain seq x y z
N MET A 1 0.85 0.02 -63.98
CA MET A 1 1.81 0.61 -63.03
C MET A 1 1.34 0.22 -61.63
N SER A 2 1.97 -0.83 -61.06
CA SER A 2 1.63 -1.35 -59.72
C SER A 2 2.47 -0.61 -58.72
N ASP A 3 1.82 0.12 -57.81
CA ASP A 3 2.46 0.71 -56.65
C ASP A 3 2.77 -0.40 -55.64
N GLY A 4 4.06 -0.75 -55.55
CA GLY A 4 4.56 -1.67 -54.54
C GLY A 4 4.64 -0.96 -53.20
N HIS A 5 3.70 -1.29 -52.30
CA HIS A 5 3.77 -0.92 -50.89
C HIS A 5 4.90 -1.74 -50.25
N LEU A 6 6.02 -1.10 -49.94
CA LEU A 6 7.12 -1.73 -49.19
C LEU A 6 6.67 -1.96 -47.76
N PRO A 7 6.87 -3.16 -47.18
CA PRO A 7 6.56 -3.39 -45.78
C PRO A 7 7.51 -2.54 -44.90
N HIS A 8 6.96 -1.90 -43.86
CA HIS A 8 7.73 -1.16 -42.88
C HIS A 8 8.74 -2.12 -42.20
N ALA A 9 10.01 -1.85 -42.43
CA ALA A 9 11.12 -2.57 -41.80
C ALA A 9 11.87 -1.61 -40.89
N ASP A 10 12.53 -2.14 -39.84
CA ASP A 10 13.43 -1.37 -38.97
C ASP A 10 14.72 -0.97 -39.73
N SER A 11 15.59 -0.20 -39.08
CA SER A 11 16.86 0.26 -39.64
C SER A 11 17.87 -0.86 -39.94
N ALA A 12 17.58 -2.10 -39.51
CA ALA A 12 18.33 -3.33 -39.84
C ALA A 12 17.67 -4.19 -40.92
N GLY A 13 16.58 -3.71 -41.56
CA GLY A 13 15.88 -4.39 -42.63
C GLY A 13 15.00 -5.57 -42.20
N GLN A 14 14.72 -5.70 -40.90
CA GLN A 14 13.79 -6.72 -40.40
C GLN A 14 12.35 -6.18 -40.46
N THR A 15 11.48 -6.94 -41.12
CA THR A 15 10.05 -6.63 -41.14
C THR A 15 9.49 -6.72 -39.75
N PHE A 16 8.68 -5.71 -39.35
CA PHE A 16 7.88 -5.76 -38.09
C PHE A 16 6.86 -6.90 -38.22
N SER A 17 7.27 -8.14 -37.99
CA SER A 17 6.36 -9.25 -37.76
C SER A 17 5.90 -9.18 -36.30
N GLY A 18 4.77 -8.49 -36.09
CA GLY A 18 3.91 -8.61 -34.94
C GLY A 18 4.59 -8.93 -33.59
N ARG A 19 5.33 -7.98 -32.99
CA ARG A 19 5.35 -7.97 -31.53
C ARG A 19 3.92 -7.61 -31.11
N SER A 20 3.15 -8.63 -30.76
CA SER A 20 1.97 -8.42 -29.95
C SER A 20 2.47 -7.70 -28.69
N LEU A 21 2.21 -6.41 -28.56
CA LEU A 21 2.28 -5.76 -27.27
C LEU A 21 1.33 -6.60 -26.40
N ALA A 22 1.87 -7.32 -25.44
CA ALA A 22 1.03 -7.99 -24.45
C ALA A 22 0.10 -6.91 -23.92
N GLY A 23 -1.22 -7.06 -24.16
CA GLY A 23 -2.19 -6.07 -23.70
C GLY A 23 -1.94 -5.81 -22.23
N THR A 24 -2.08 -4.58 -21.77
CA THR A 24 -1.90 -4.21 -20.35
C THR A 24 -2.91 -4.94 -19.45
N GLY A 25 -3.87 -5.67 -20.05
CA GLY A 25 -5.00 -6.33 -19.37
C GLY A 25 -6.15 -5.36 -19.07
N PHE A 26 -6.06 -4.12 -19.58
CA PHE A 26 -7.04 -3.05 -19.34
C PHE A 26 -7.56 -2.46 -20.67
N ASP A 27 -7.56 -3.25 -21.76
CA ASP A 27 -7.95 -2.80 -23.10
C ASP A 27 -9.42 -2.37 -23.17
N ASP A 28 -10.29 -2.91 -22.31
CA ASP A 28 -11.71 -2.60 -22.22
C ASP A 28 -12.03 -1.61 -21.07
N ASP A 29 -11.01 -1.04 -20.39
CA ASP A 29 -11.20 -0.09 -19.29
C ASP A 29 -11.57 1.30 -19.83
N ASP A 30 -12.77 1.77 -19.51
CA ASP A 30 -13.27 3.09 -19.90
C ASP A 30 -12.78 4.24 -19.01
N GLY A 31 -11.94 3.95 -18.00
CA GLY A 31 -11.41 4.91 -17.05
C GLY A 31 -12.39 5.33 -15.95
N SER A 32 -13.54 4.68 -15.82
CA SER A 32 -14.48 4.91 -14.72
C SER A 32 -14.06 4.15 -13.46
N VAL A 33 -14.69 4.48 -12.32
CA VAL A 33 -14.49 3.72 -11.07
C VAL A 33 -15.04 2.30 -11.25
N PRO A 34 -14.28 1.23 -10.93
CA PRO A 34 -14.81 -0.13 -10.94
C PRO A 34 -16.04 -0.26 -10.02
N GLU A 35 -17.10 -0.92 -10.48
CA GLU A 35 -18.41 -0.96 -9.81
C GLU A 35 -18.31 -1.44 -8.35
N GLN A 36 -17.57 -2.51 -8.09
CA GLN A 36 -17.37 -3.03 -6.73
C GLN A 36 -16.63 -2.04 -5.83
N LEU A 37 -15.63 -1.34 -6.36
CA LEU A 37 -14.92 -0.31 -5.63
C LEU A 37 -15.82 0.91 -5.37
N ALA A 38 -16.63 1.32 -6.34
CA ALA A 38 -17.59 2.42 -6.16
C ALA A 38 -18.55 2.12 -5.00
N ALA A 39 -19.10 0.90 -4.94
CA ALA A 39 -19.97 0.47 -3.84
C ALA A 39 -19.26 0.49 -2.47
N ALA A 40 -18.02 0.01 -2.39
CA ALA A 40 -17.25 0.01 -1.15
C ALA A 40 -16.90 1.44 -0.69
N LEU A 41 -16.66 2.35 -1.62
CA LEU A 41 -16.38 3.76 -1.34
C LEU A 41 -17.60 4.55 -0.79
N GLU A 42 -18.82 4.03 -0.90
CA GLU A 42 -19.99 4.62 -0.24
C GLU A 42 -19.97 4.40 1.30
N SER A 43 -19.22 3.41 1.77
CA SER A 43 -19.09 3.09 3.20
C SER A 43 -17.61 2.87 3.59
N PRO A 44 -16.76 3.90 3.50
CA PRO A 44 -15.31 3.75 3.70
C PRO A 44 -14.93 3.40 5.14
N ALA A 45 -15.87 3.50 6.07
CA ALA A 45 -15.69 3.04 7.46
C ALA A 45 -15.61 1.49 7.56
N ASP A 46 -16.17 0.76 6.58
CA ASP A 46 -15.93 -0.68 6.45
C ASP A 46 -14.62 -0.90 5.69
N GLU A 47 -13.51 -0.70 6.40
CA GLU A 47 -12.16 -0.79 5.83
C GLU A 47 -11.87 -2.19 5.26
N ALA A 48 -12.44 -3.26 5.84
CA ALA A 48 -12.22 -4.62 5.35
C ALA A 48 -12.89 -4.83 3.97
N ALA A 49 -14.14 -4.37 3.81
CA ALA A 49 -14.84 -4.41 2.53
C ALA A 49 -14.15 -3.52 1.48
N LEU A 50 -13.70 -2.33 1.87
CA LEU A 50 -12.95 -1.42 0.99
C LEU A 50 -11.65 -2.06 0.51
N MET A 51 -10.86 -2.66 1.40
CA MET A 51 -9.61 -3.32 1.06
C MET A 51 -9.82 -4.54 0.15
N ALA A 52 -10.89 -5.30 0.37
CA ALA A 52 -11.26 -6.41 -0.51
C ALA A 52 -11.60 -5.92 -1.93
N ALA A 53 -12.38 -4.83 -2.05
CA ALA A 53 -12.71 -4.24 -3.34
C ALA A 53 -11.49 -3.63 -4.04
N LEU A 54 -10.59 -2.97 -3.30
CA LEU A 54 -9.34 -2.43 -3.83
C LEU A 54 -8.42 -3.53 -4.38
N ALA A 55 -8.30 -4.66 -3.66
CA ALA A 55 -7.43 -5.77 -4.07
C ALA A 55 -7.79 -6.34 -5.46
N GLU A 56 -9.07 -6.31 -5.82
CA GLU A 56 -9.58 -6.79 -7.12
C GLU A 56 -9.66 -5.68 -8.19
N SER A 57 -9.33 -4.43 -7.81
CA SER A 57 -9.47 -3.28 -8.69
C SER A 57 -8.17 -2.91 -9.39
N ARG A 58 -8.31 -2.20 -10.53
CA ARG A 58 -7.21 -1.42 -11.06
C ARG A 58 -7.21 -0.03 -10.42
N LEU A 59 -6.02 0.51 -10.29
CA LEU A 59 -5.78 1.91 -9.90
C LEU A 59 -5.04 2.63 -11.03
N LEU A 60 -5.20 3.93 -11.12
CA LEU A 60 -4.43 4.79 -12.01
C LEU A 60 -3.30 5.42 -11.21
N VAL A 61 -2.06 5.17 -11.62
CA VAL A 61 -0.88 5.80 -11.05
C VAL A 61 -0.43 6.91 -11.99
N PRO A 62 -0.21 8.15 -11.51
CA PRO A 62 0.28 9.24 -12.34
C PRO A 62 1.76 9.03 -12.66
N ILE A 63 2.10 9.16 -13.94
CA ILE A 63 3.47 9.08 -14.42
C ILE A 63 3.85 10.40 -15.09
N VAL A 64 5.11 10.79 -14.92
CA VAL A 64 5.74 11.93 -15.60
C VAL A 64 6.94 11.46 -16.38
N ALA A 65 7.24 12.17 -17.47
CA ALA A 65 8.49 11.95 -18.18
C ALA A 65 9.62 12.55 -17.33
N ALA A 66 10.44 11.69 -16.71
CA ALA A 66 11.66 12.15 -16.07
C ALA A 66 12.67 12.51 -17.17
N LEU A 67 13.18 13.73 -17.12
CA LEU A 67 14.35 14.09 -17.91
C LEU A 67 15.54 13.34 -17.27
N ALA A 68 16.08 12.35 -17.97
CA ALA A 68 17.35 11.76 -17.55
C ALA A 68 18.38 12.89 -17.41
N GLU A 69 19.07 12.96 -16.26
CA GLU A 69 20.18 13.86 -16.07
C GLU A 69 21.19 13.63 -17.20
N VAL A 70 21.46 14.67 -17.95
CA VAL A 70 22.45 14.63 -19.02
C VAL A 70 23.82 14.60 -18.35
N ASP A 71 24.45 13.42 -18.30
CA ASP A 71 25.88 13.32 -18.04
C ASP A 71 26.62 13.86 -19.28
N ASP A 72 27.09 15.10 -19.18
CA ASP A 72 27.71 15.89 -20.26
C ASP A 72 29.18 15.49 -20.50
N SER A 73 29.59 14.26 -20.11
CA SER A 73 30.99 13.83 -20.13
C SER A 73 31.37 12.87 -21.27
N GLY A 74 30.62 12.83 -22.39
CA GLY A 74 30.97 11.94 -23.49
C GLY A 74 30.55 12.36 -24.88
N ASP A 75 31.50 12.30 -25.83
CA ASP A 75 31.45 12.72 -27.25
C ASP A 75 30.56 11.83 -28.16
N LEU A 76 29.54 11.12 -27.66
CA LEU A 76 28.60 10.33 -28.47
C LEU A 76 27.17 10.61 -28.02
N PRO A 77 26.23 10.85 -28.99
CA PRO A 77 24.82 11.00 -28.64
C PRO A 77 24.25 9.66 -28.15
N VAL A 78 24.19 9.51 -26.82
CA VAL A 78 23.44 8.39 -26.20
C VAL A 78 21.96 8.63 -26.44
N GLU A 79 21.24 7.64 -26.98
CA GLU A 79 19.81 7.66 -27.11
C GLU A 79 19.18 8.06 -25.76
N LYS A 80 18.44 9.17 -25.75
CA LYS A 80 17.69 9.65 -24.58
C LYS A 80 16.63 8.61 -24.26
N SER A 81 16.92 7.69 -23.35
CA SER A 81 15.86 6.92 -22.71
C SER A 81 15.09 7.88 -21.83
N THR A 82 13.85 8.13 -22.18
CA THR A 82 12.93 8.86 -21.31
C THR A 82 12.47 7.88 -20.26
N ASP A 83 13.09 7.90 -19.09
CA ASP A 83 12.61 7.12 -17.96
C ASP A 83 11.28 7.71 -17.46
N MET A 84 10.28 6.84 -17.34
CA MET A 84 8.99 7.23 -16.78
C MET A 84 9.07 7.10 -15.27
N ALA A 85 8.92 8.22 -14.57
CA ALA A 85 8.93 8.25 -13.12
C ALA A 85 7.50 8.32 -12.57
N VAL A 86 7.27 7.64 -11.47
CA VAL A 86 6.03 7.71 -10.69
C VAL A 86 6.05 9.00 -9.86
N VAL A 87 4.94 9.73 -9.85
CA VAL A 87 4.81 10.94 -9.02
C VAL A 87 4.63 10.53 -7.56
N THR A 88 5.39 11.15 -6.66
CA THR A 88 5.21 10.99 -5.22
C THR A 88 4.91 12.34 -4.57
N LEU A 89 4.10 12.31 -3.52
CA LEU A 89 3.78 13.48 -2.69
C LEU A 89 4.62 13.42 -1.42
N GLU A 90 5.01 14.58 -0.92
CA GLU A 90 5.73 14.69 0.34
C GLU A 90 5.03 15.69 1.25
N ALA A 91 4.67 15.26 2.45
CA ALA A 91 4.08 16.11 3.47
C ALA A 91 5.17 16.96 4.15
N PRO A 92 4.83 18.10 4.77
CA PRO A 92 5.78 18.91 5.53
C PRO A 92 6.50 18.16 6.66
N SER A 93 5.92 17.05 7.13
CA SER A 93 6.51 16.12 8.10
C SER A 93 7.64 15.25 7.52
N GLY A 94 7.81 15.22 6.20
CA GLY A 94 8.70 14.32 5.48
C GLY A 94 8.06 12.97 5.12
N GLU A 95 6.80 12.74 5.50
CA GLU A 95 6.03 11.55 5.11
C GLU A 95 5.79 11.56 3.61
N ARG A 96 6.07 10.43 2.95
CA ARG A 96 5.90 10.27 1.51
C ARG A 96 4.67 9.44 1.20
N ALA A 97 3.94 9.86 0.17
CA ALA A 97 2.74 9.18 -0.28
C ALA A 97 2.78 8.93 -1.80
N LEU A 98 2.28 7.75 -2.21
CA LEU A 98 1.97 7.50 -3.61
C LEU A 98 0.52 7.92 -3.87
N PRO A 99 0.25 8.96 -4.70
CA PRO A 99 -1.10 9.26 -5.15
C PRO A 99 -1.57 8.18 -6.11
N VAL A 100 -2.79 7.70 -5.91
CA VAL A 100 -3.46 6.73 -6.79
C VAL A 100 -4.90 7.17 -7.00
N PHE A 101 -5.46 6.83 -8.16
CA PHE A 101 -6.79 7.31 -8.53
C PHE A 101 -7.70 6.17 -8.95
N THR A 102 -8.98 6.29 -8.59
CA THR A 102 -10.00 5.31 -8.95
C THR A 102 -10.49 5.49 -10.38
N SER A 103 -10.41 6.73 -10.91
CA SER A 103 -10.88 7.07 -12.26
C SER A 103 -10.05 8.16 -12.93
N LEU A 104 -10.21 8.29 -14.24
CA LEU A 104 -9.65 9.42 -15.00
C LEU A 104 -10.19 10.76 -14.54
N ALA A 105 -11.45 10.82 -14.10
CA ALA A 105 -12.06 12.04 -13.60
C ALA A 105 -11.39 12.53 -12.30
N GLU A 106 -11.12 11.61 -11.37
CA GLU A 106 -10.43 11.94 -10.11
C GLU A 106 -8.98 12.38 -10.35
N MET A 107 -8.29 11.71 -11.28
CA MET A 107 -6.93 12.11 -11.66
C MET A 107 -6.91 13.50 -12.33
N ALA A 108 -7.81 13.76 -13.28
CA ALA A 108 -7.90 15.05 -13.96
C ALA A 108 -8.31 16.18 -13.03
N ALA A 109 -9.11 15.90 -11.99
CA ALA A 109 -9.44 16.87 -10.94
C ALA A 109 -8.23 17.27 -10.09
N TRP A 110 -7.26 16.35 -9.94
CA TRP A 110 -6.00 16.62 -9.23
C TRP A 110 -4.98 17.33 -10.14
N ASP A 111 -4.72 16.76 -11.30
CA ASP A 111 -3.79 17.32 -12.31
C ASP A 111 -4.26 16.94 -13.71
N PRO A 112 -4.78 17.90 -14.51
CA PRO A 112 -5.27 17.63 -15.87
C PRO A 112 -4.15 17.24 -16.85
N GLU A 113 -2.89 17.51 -16.53
CA GLU A 113 -1.72 17.16 -17.36
C GLU A 113 -1.12 15.78 -16.97
N ALA A 114 -1.56 15.19 -15.87
CA ALA A 114 -1.08 13.89 -15.41
C ALA A 114 -1.44 12.80 -16.42
N ARG A 115 -0.47 11.91 -16.67
CA ARG A 115 -0.66 10.75 -17.56
C ARG A 115 -1.02 9.54 -16.72
N PRO A 116 -2.18 8.90 -16.99
CA PRO A 116 -2.59 7.71 -16.26
C PRO A 116 -1.79 6.48 -16.67
N SER A 117 -1.33 5.71 -15.70
CA SER A 117 -0.84 4.35 -15.88
C SER A 117 -1.79 3.40 -15.14
N PRO A 118 -2.66 2.66 -15.84
CA PRO A 118 -3.52 1.69 -15.20
C PRO A 118 -2.70 0.49 -14.74
N VAL A 119 -2.79 0.17 -13.45
CA VAL A 119 -2.11 -0.96 -12.83
C VAL A 119 -3.04 -1.65 -11.84
N ARG A 120 -2.81 -2.92 -11.56
CA ARG A 120 -3.50 -3.63 -10.48
C ARG A 120 -3.08 -3.03 -9.13
N ALA A 121 -3.97 -3.09 -8.14
CA ALA A 121 -3.72 -2.51 -6.83
C ALA A 121 -2.46 -3.09 -6.15
N ASP A 122 -2.16 -4.38 -6.33
CA ASP A 122 -0.95 -5.00 -5.79
C ASP A 122 0.34 -4.40 -6.40
N LEU A 123 0.33 -4.11 -7.69
CA LEU A 123 1.48 -3.48 -8.37
C LEU A 123 1.63 -2.01 -7.97
N ALA A 124 0.52 -1.28 -7.76
CA ALA A 124 0.56 0.07 -7.22
C ALA A 124 1.16 0.10 -5.81
N ALA A 125 0.77 -0.85 -4.95
CA ALA A 125 1.32 -0.98 -3.60
C ALA A 125 2.82 -1.36 -3.60
N GLN A 126 3.24 -2.25 -4.50
CA GLN A 126 4.66 -2.58 -4.69
C GLN A 126 5.46 -1.36 -5.18
N ALA A 127 4.88 -0.56 -6.09
CA ALA A 127 5.51 0.70 -6.53
C ALA A 127 5.64 1.68 -5.36
N ALA A 128 4.61 1.84 -4.51
CA ALA A 128 4.69 2.69 -3.31
C ALA A 128 5.85 2.28 -2.40
N ILE A 129 6.01 0.98 -2.13
CA ILE A 129 7.12 0.45 -1.32
C ILE A 129 8.47 0.72 -1.99
N SER A 130 8.59 0.50 -3.30
CA SER A 130 9.82 0.73 -4.07
C SER A 130 10.24 2.19 -4.05
N GLU A 131 9.27 3.10 -4.14
CA GLU A 131 9.45 4.56 -4.07
C GLU A 131 9.62 5.07 -2.63
N ARG A 132 9.65 4.17 -1.63
CA ARG A 132 9.73 4.50 -0.20
C ARG A 132 8.62 5.43 0.27
N CYS A 133 7.41 5.20 -0.23
CA CYS A 133 6.23 5.87 0.28
C CYS A 133 5.74 5.15 1.54
N ASP A 134 5.38 5.93 2.55
CA ASP A 134 4.85 5.43 3.82
C ASP A 134 3.39 4.97 3.65
N VAL A 135 2.65 5.66 2.79
CA VAL A 135 1.22 5.46 2.54
C VAL A 135 0.89 5.57 1.06
N MET A 136 -0.31 5.14 0.66
CA MET A 136 -0.93 5.52 -0.60
C MET A 136 -2.10 6.47 -0.30
N VAL A 137 -2.34 7.46 -1.17
CA VAL A 137 -3.50 8.35 -1.05
C VAL A 137 -4.39 8.19 -2.25
N LEU A 138 -5.61 7.71 -2.01
CA LEU A 138 -6.63 7.48 -3.03
C LEU A 138 -7.42 8.76 -3.27
N ASP A 139 -7.54 9.19 -4.54
CA ASP A 139 -8.33 10.34 -5.00
C ASP A 139 -8.02 11.64 -4.24
N VAL A 140 -6.77 12.10 -4.35
CA VAL A 140 -6.19 13.23 -3.59
C VAL A 140 -7.01 14.50 -3.62
N ALA A 141 -7.61 14.87 -4.78
CA ALA A 141 -8.42 16.07 -4.93
C ALA A 141 -9.88 15.90 -4.47
N GLY A 142 -10.31 14.66 -4.30
CA GLY A 142 -11.67 14.28 -3.91
C GLY A 142 -11.78 13.78 -2.48
N ARG A 143 -11.98 12.48 -2.32
CA ARG A 143 -12.14 11.80 -1.02
C ARG A 143 -10.89 11.83 -0.15
N SER A 144 -9.72 11.87 -0.77
CA SER A 144 -8.39 11.91 -0.12
C SER A 144 -8.22 10.83 0.95
N LEU A 145 -8.53 9.57 0.59
CA LEU A 145 -8.48 8.45 1.53
C LEU A 145 -7.06 7.92 1.66
N VAL A 146 -6.55 7.86 2.88
CA VAL A 146 -5.20 7.34 3.17
C VAL A 146 -5.26 5.84 3.37
N LEU A 147 -4.52 5.10 2.54
CA LEU A 147 -4.24 3.68 2.74
C LEU A 147 -2.96 3.59 3.59
N ARG A 148 -3.12 3.17 4.84
CA ARG A 148 -2.06 3.11 5.86
C ARG A 148 -1.01 2.04 5.53
N PRO A 149 0.16 2.03 6.19
CA PRO A 149 1.23 1.08 5.91
C PRO A 149 0.80 -0.38 5.93
N SER A 150 -0.06 -0.79 6.89
CA SER A 150 -0.58 -2.16 6.96
C SER A 150 -1.47 -2.53 5.76
N MET A 151 -2.25 -1.59 5.25
CA MET A 151 -3.09 -1.75 4.06
C MET A 151 -2.23 -1.87 2.80
N VAL A 152 -1.24 -0.99 2.65
CA VAL A 152 -0.28 -1.02 1.52
C VAL A 152 0.49 -2.34 1.51
N TRP A 153 0.96 -2.79 2.67
CA TRP A 153 1.63 -4.08 2.80
C TRP A 153 0.72 -5.25 2.37
N ALA A 154 -0.52 -5.28 2.86
CA ALA A 154 -1.47 -6.33 2.52
C ALA A 154 -1.75 -6.40 1.01
N LEU A 155 -1.98 -5.25 0.34
CA LEU A 155 -2.13 -5.19 -1.11
C LEU A 155 -0.88 -5.72 -1.83
N ALA A 156 0.31 -5.26 -1.45
CA ALA A 156 1.58 -5.65 -2.08
C ALA A 156 1.84 -7.15 -1.98
N GLN A 157 1.44 -7.78 -0.87
CA GLN A 157 1.56 -9.22 -0.62
C GLN A 157 0.37 -10.05 -1.15
N ARG A 158 -0.66 -9.39 -1.70
CA ARG A 158 -1.92 -10.04 -2.09
C ARG A 158 -2.56 -10.82 -0.94
N SER A 159 -2.41 -10.32 0.27
CA SER A 159 -3.02 -10.90 1.46
C SER A 159 -4.31 -10.16 1.83
N THR A 160 -5.24 -10.88 2.42
CA THR A 160 -6.46 -10.27 2.96
C THR A 160 -6.08 -9.36 4.13
N TRP A 161 -6.50 -8.09 4.04
CA TRP A 161 -6.36 -7.16 5.15
C TRP A 161 -7.58 -7.25 6.08
N GLN A 162 -7.31 -7.19 7.37
CA GLN A 162 -8.33 -7.06 8.41
C GLN A 162 -7.84 -6.08 9.49
N PRO A 163 -8.75 -5.44 10.23
CA PRO A 163 -8.38 -4.68 11.42
C PRO A 163 -7.50 -5.51 12.36
N PRO A 164 -6.41 -4.97 12.92
CA PRO A 164 -5.42 -5.75 13.66
C PRO A 164 -5.99 -6.60 14.79
N HIS A 165 -7.01 -6.12 15.50
CA HIS A 165 -7.65 -6.84 16.61
C HIS A 165 -8.51 -8.03 16.14
N LEU A 166 -8.86 -8.10 14.85
CA LEU A 166 -9.60 -9.21 14.21
C LEU A 166 -8.69 -10.14 13.40
N ASP A 167 -7.45 -9.73 13.12
CA ASP A 167 -6.49 -10.52 12.34
C ASP A 167 -5.98 -11.71 13.15
N ASP A 168 -6.21 -12.93 12.65
CA ASP A 168 -5.84 -14.16 13.35
C ASP A 168 -4.34 -14.32 13.52
N HIS A 169 -3.52 -13.86 12.56
CA HIS A 169 -2.06 -13.89 12.67
C HIS A 169 -1.59 -13.00 13.83
N VAL A 170 -2.11 -11.77 13.90
CA VAL A 170 -1.81 -10.82 14.98
C VAL A 170 -2.24 -11.37 16.33
N ARG A 171 -3.46 -11.90 16.43
CA ARG A 171 -3.99 -12.49 17.67
C ARG A 171 -3.15 -13.68 18.16
N GLN A 172 -2.69 -14.52 17.23
CA GLN A 172 -1.78 -15.64 17.56
C GLN A 172 -0.41 -15.13 18.03
N ALA A 173 0.16 -14.11 17.38
CA ALA A 173 1.43 -13.52 17.79
C ALA A 173 1.33 -12.92 19.19
N VAL A 174 0.25 -12.17 19.49
CA VAL A 174 -0.01 -11.63 20.83
C VAL A 174 -0.17 -12.76 21.84
N SER A 175 -0.91 -13.82 21.53
CA SER A 175 -1.06 -14.96 22.45
C SER A 175 0.27 -15.65 22.75
N LYS A 176 1.14 -15.79 21.74
CA LYS A 176 2.49 -16.36 21.90
C LYS A 176 3.39 -15.48 22.76
N SER A 177 3.28 -14.16 22.64
CA SER A 177 4.14 -13.21 23.34
C SER A 177 3.98 -13.20 24.87
N VAL A 178 2.91 -13.80 25.36
CA VAL A 178 2.61 -13.87 26.81
C VAL A 178 2.78 -15.25 27.42
N LEU A 179 3.17 -16.27 26.64
CA LEU A 179 3.23 -17.68 27.12
C LEU A 179 4.16 -17.87 28.32
N ASP A 180 5.26 -17.13 28.36
CA ASP A 180 6.28 -17.25 29.42
C ASP A 180 6.08 -16.21 30.55
N GLU A 181 5.02 -15.37 30.47
CA GLU A 181 4.75 -14.33 31.46
C GLU A 181 3.75 -14.81 32.51
N THR A 182 4.27 -15.33 33.64
CA THR A 182 3.46 -15.93 34.72
C THR A 182 2.54 -14.92 35.42
N ASP A 183 2.84 -13.63 35.33
CA ASP A 183 2.05 -12.57 35.94
C ASP A 183 0.83 -12.16 35.09
N ILE A 184 0.70 -12.65 33.86
CA ILE A 184 -0.44 -12.40 32.99
C ILE A 184 -1.44 -13.55 33.11
N ALA A 185 -2.64 -13.22 33.55
CA ALA A 185 -3.74 -14.20 33.65
C ALA A 185 -4.51 -14.34 32.32
N GLU A 186 -4.68 -13.21 31.59
CA GLU A 186 -5.41 -13.17 30.31
C GLU A 186 -4.86 -12.06 29.42
N VAL A 187 -4.89 -12.28 28.11
CA VAL A 187 -4.57 -11.28 27.09
C VAL A 187 -5.71 -11.18 26.09
N ARG A 188 -6.04 -9.94 25.68
CA ARG A 188 -7.05 -9.65 24.65
C ARG A 188 -6.52 -8.62 23.67
N CYS A 189 -6.95 -8.78 22.41
CA CYS A 189 -6.75 -7.80 21.35
C CYS A 189 -8.03 -6.97 21.20
N GLU A 190 -7.91 -5.66 21.28
CA GLU A 190 -9.02 -4.72 21.12
C GLU A 190 -8.64 -3.66 20.09
N GLU A 191 -9.65 -2.98 19.54
CA GLU A 191 -9.44 -1.82 18.69
C GLU A 191 -8.76 -0.70 19.49
N GLY A 192 -7.76 -0.07 18.89
CA GLY A 192 -7.01 1.02 19.51
C GLY A 192 -7.74 2.37 19.47
N GLY A 193 -7.03 3.42 19.83
CA GLY A 193 -7.57 4.80 19.84
C GLY A 193 -7.52 5.47 18.47
N THR A 194 -6.68 4.98 17.58
CA THR A 194 -6.52 5.48 16.22
C THR A 194 -6.72 4.35 15.21
N PRO A 195 -7.16 4.64 13.97
CA PRO A 195 -7.34 3.63 12.93
C PRO A 195 -6.07 2.80 12.71
N GLY A 196 -6.20 1.47 12.65
CA GLY A 196 -5.08 0.54 12.46
C GLY A 196 -4.23 0.28 13.70
N GLU A 197 -4.53 0.91 14.84
CA GLU A 197 -3.87 0.67 16.11
C GLU A 197 -4.42 -0.59 16.78
N LEU A 198 -3.52 -1.45 17.25
CA LEU A 198 -3.84 -2.58 18.10
C LEU A 198 -3.73 -2.17 19.57
N ARG A 199 -4.79 -2.37 20.35
CA ARG A 199 -4.73 -2.30 21.80
C ARG A 199 -4.62 -3.71 22.38
N VAL A 200 -3.51 -3.98 23.07
CA VAL A 200 -3.32 -5.24 23.81
C VAL A 200 -3.71 -5.01 25.26
N VAL A 201 -4.74 -5.70 25.73
CA VAL A 201 -5.19 -5.65 27.12
C VAL A 201 -4.59 -6.81 27.87
N LEU A 202 -3.78 -6.50 28.90
CA LEU A 202 -3.14 -7.47 29.79
C LEU A 202 -3.88 -7.49 31.13
N ALA A 203 -4.54 -8.59 31.46
CA ALA A 203 -5.07 -8.84 32.79
C ALA A 203 -3.96 -9.48 33.65
N VAL A 204 -3.45 -8.73 34.63
CA VAL A 204 -2.29 -9.14 35.43
C VAL A 204 -2.66 -9.51 36.86
N GLN A 205 -1.86 -10.39 37.47
CA GLN A 205 -1.99 -10.73 38.89
C GLN A 205 -1.83 -9.49 39.76
N PRO A 206 -2.58 -9.38 40.90
CA PRO A 206 -2.44 -8.26 41.82
C PRO A 206 -1.06 -8.26 42.50
N GLY A 207 -0.55 -7.05 42.81
CA GLY A 207 0.67 -6.87 43.59
C GLY A 207 1.88 -6.37 42.78
N LEU A 208 1.80 -6.26 41.48
CA LEU A 208 2.87 -5.69 40.65
C LEU A 208 2.96 -4.16 40.84
N THR A 209 4.18 -3.66 40.99
CA THR A 209 4.48 -2.24 41.04
C THR A 209 4.45 -1.58 39.65
N GLN A 210 4.31 -0.27 39.60
CA GLN A 210 4.32 0.47 38.32
C GLN A 210 5.55 0.19 37.44
N PRO A 211 6.79 0.12 37.96
CA PRO A 211 7.94 -0.26 37.14
C PRO A 211 7.86 -1.68 36.59
N GLU A 212 7.33 -2.62 37.37
CA GLU A 212 7.15 -4.02 36.92
C GLU A 212 6.12 -4.13 35.80
N LEU A 213 5.00 -3.40 35.90
CA LEU A 213 3.99 -3.31 34.85
C LEU A 213 4.56 -2.73 33.56
N GLN A 214 5.37 -1.69 33.65
CA GLN A 214 6.04 -1.09 32.48
C GLN A 214 7.05 -2.06 31.84
N ALA A 215 7.83 -2.77 32.68
CA ALA A 215 8.78 -3.75 32.19
C ALA A 215 8.07 -4.93 31.50
N LEU A 216 6.95 -5.38 32.05
CA LEU A 216 6.10 -6.43 31.48
C LEU A 216 5.56 -6.03 30.10
N ALA A 217 4.92 -4.85 30.01
CA ALA A 217 4.39 -4.33 28.74
C ALA A 217 5.50 -4.20 27.66
N ARG A 218 6.69 -3.74 28.07
CA ARG A 218 7.83 -3.63 27.16
C ARG A 218 8.26 -5.00 26.64
N ARG A 219 8.43 -6.01 27.50
CA ARG A 219 8.84 -7.37 27.08
C ARG A 219 7.83 -7.98 26.09
N VAL A 220 6.52 -7.85 26.41
CA VAL A 220 5.46 -8.32 25.52
C VAL A 220 5.50 -7.59 24.19
N GLY A 221 5.69 -6.27 24.20
CA GLY A 221 5.81 -5.48 22.97
C GLY A 221 7.04 -5.85 22.14
N GLU A 222 8.20 -6.03 22.77
CA GLU A 222 9.42 -6.51 22.12
C GLU A 222 9.21 -7.88 21.48
N GLN A 223 8.52 -8.80 22.18
CA GLN A 223 8.22 -10.14 21.68
C GLN A 223 7.28 -10.09 20.46
N ILE A 224 6.21 -9.28 20.51
CA ILE A 224 5.31 -9.05 19.34
C ILE A 224 6.12 -8.49 18.16
N ALA A 225 7.04 -7.56 18.42
CA ALA A 225 7.86 -6.92 17.40
C ALA A 225 8.92 -7.83 16.77
N THR A 226 9.20 -9.02 17.33
CA THR A 226 10.12 -9.99 16.71
C THR A 226 9.57 -10.59 15.42
N ASP A 227 8.25 -10.69 15.29
CA ASP A 227 7.59 -11.16 14.08
C ASP A 227 7.41 -10.00 13.09
N GLY A 228 8.18 -10.03 12.01
CA GLY A 228 8.14 -9.00 10.96
C GLY A 228 6.79 -8.90 10.26
N GLU A 229 6.07 -10.01 10.10
CA GLU A 229 4.75 -10.03 9.49
C GLU A 229 3.71 -9.39 10.41
N THR A 230 3.71 -9.72 11.71
CA THR A 230 2.85 -9.06 12.69
C THR A 230 3.07 -7.54 12.70
N ARG A 231 4.34 -7.10 12.67
CA ARG A 231 4.66 -5.66 12.60
C ARG A 231 4.10 -4.98 11.36
N ALA A 232 4.10 -5.66 10.22
CA ALA A 232 3.57 -5.11 8.96
C ALA A 232 2.04 -5.06 8.93
N ARG A 233 1.36 -5.83 9.79
CA ARG A 233 -0.10 -5.90 9.87
C ARG A 233 -0.73 -4.91 10.85
N ILE A 234 0.08 -4.19 11.63
CA ILE A 234 -0.38 -3.20 12.62
C ILE A 234 0.22 -1.83 12.32
N ASP A 235 -0.58 -0.76 12.42
CA ASP A 235 -0.10 0.61 12.21
C ASP A 235 0.30 1.29 13.53
N GLY A 236 -0.12 0.74 14.67
CA GLY A 236 0.24 1.19 16.01
C GLY A 236 -0.02 0.11 17.05
N LEU A 237 0.66 0.21 18.20
CA LEU A 237 0.52 -0.72 19.31
C LEU A 237 0.43 0.03 20.63
N THR A 238 -0.64 -0.22 21.38
CA THR A 238 -0.83 0.30 22.74
C THR A 238 -1.15 -0.81 23.72
N PHE A 239 -0.86 -0.57 24.99
CA PHE A 239 -1.15 -1.51 26.09
C PHE A 239 -2.13 -0.90 27.07
N SER A 240 -3.11 -1.71 27.49
CA SER A 240 -3.98 -1.44 28.64
C SER A 240 -3.75 -2.54 29.67
N ILE A 241 -3.45 -2.16 30.91
CA ILE A 241 -3.20 -3.12 31.98
C ILE A 241 -4.37 -3.04 32.97
N VAL A 242 -4.97 -4.19 33.25
CA VAL A 242 -6.07 -4.34 34.21
C VAL A 242 -5.72 -5.42 35.23
N THR A 243 -6.25 -5.31 36.42
CA THR A 243 -6.07 -6.37 37.45
C THR A 243 -6.97 -7.54 37.13
N ALA A 244 -6.41 -8.77 37.14
CA ALA A 244 -7.20 -9.99 37.02
C ALA A 244 -8.16 -10.14 38.23
N ASN A 245 -9.38 -10.57 37.95
CA ASN A 245 -10.39 -10.83 38.99
C ASN A 245 -10.21 -12.23 39.58
#